data_6af546ad5d632b4e45eef9074120b5b1
#
_entry.id   6af546ad5d632b4e45eef9074120b5b1
#
_cell.length_a   1.000
_cell.length_b   1.000
_cell.length_c   1.000
_cell.angle_alpha   90.00
_cell.angle_beta   90.00
_cell.angle_gamma   90.00
#
_symmetry.space_group_name_H-M   'P 1'
#
loop_
_entity.id
_entity.type
_entity.pdbx_description
1 polymer ?
#
loop_
_entity_poly.entity_id
_entity_poly.type
_entity_poly.pdbx_seq_one_letter_code
_entity_poly.pdbx_strand_id
1 'polypeptide(L)'
;MDFWNVVARLGEAQILLPALAVVSACLTWRSAAPRTAAWWLGLTALAALVTTATKIAFIGWGAGYAPLDFTGISGHAMFAAAVLPLLAFAALPAWRVPALSAAYALAALIAVSRLATGVHSISEVALGFGLGAAASALALALGTMPRTPVPRVVVVGLVAWMVATSAGAPPSRTHGWVTSIALAMSGRPQPYTREMMLQQWQARRAAAVR
;
A
#
# COMPACT_ATOMS: atom_id res chain seq x y z
N MET A 1 2.83 -22.77 0.41
CA MET A 1 2.96 -21.32 0.67
C MET A 1 2.59 -21.07 2.11
N ASP A 2 3.39 -20.30 2.83
CA ASP A 2 3.10 -19.92 4.20
C ASP A 2 1.90 -18.95 4.21
N PHE A 3 1.00 -19.08 5.19
CA PHE A 3 -0.21 -18.26 5.35
C PHE A 3 0.06 -16.75 5.20
N TRP A 4 1.12 -16.27 5.87
CA TRP A 4 1.47 -14.86 5.84
C TRP A 4 1.88 -14.35 4.46
N ASN A 5 2.52 -15.18 3.66
CA ASN A 5 2.87 -14.85 2.28
C ASN A 5 1.63 -14.71 1.39
N VAL A 6 0.62 -15.57 1.56
CA VAL A 6 -0.65 -15.45 0.82
C VAL A 6 -1.39 -14.16 1.20
N VAL A 7 -1.49 -13.87 2.51
CA VAL A 7 -2.11 -12.63 3.00
C VAL A 7 -1.37 -11.39 2.49
N ALA A 8 -0.04 -11.40 2.53
CA ALA A 8 0.77 -10.29 2.04
C ALA A 8 0.51 -9.98 0.56
N ARG A 9 0.31 -11.00 -0.27
CA ARG A 9 0.05 -10.83 -1.71
C ARG A 9 -1.22 -10.05 -2.02
N LEU A 10 -2.27 -10.14 -1.18
CA LEU A 10 -3.47 -9.33 -1.34
C LEU A 10 -3.21 -7.81 -1.29
N GLY A 11 -2.11 -7.39 -0.68
CA GLY A 11 -1.67 -5.99 -0.63
C GLY A 11 -0.80 -5.55 -1.80
N GLU A 12 -0.51 -6.42 -2.77
CA GLU A 12 0.35 -6.07 -3.91
C GLU A 12 -0.33 -5.06 -4.85
N ALA A 13 0.47 -4.08 -5.31
CA ALA A 13 0.00 -3.06 -6.25
C ALA A 13 -0.57 -3.66 -7.54
N GLN A 14 0.02 -4.75 -8.04
CA GLN A 14 -0.45 -5.45 -9.25
C GLN A 14 -1.85 -6.05 -9.09
N ILE A 15 -2.32 -6.28 -7.86
CA ILE A 15 -3.67 -6.77 -7.55
C ILE A 15 -4.62 -5.59 -7.30
N LEU A 16 -4.18 -4.62 -6.48
CA LEU A 16 -5.05 -3.55 -6.01
C LEU A 16 -5.22 -2.40 -7.01
N LEU A 17 -4.22 -2.11 -7.87
CA LEU A 17 -4.36 -1.03 -8.86
C LEU A 17 -5.38 -1.33 -9.95
N PRO A 18 -5.46 -2.53 -10.55
CA PRO A 18 -6.57 -2.87 -11.45
C PRO A 18 -7.94 -2.76 -10.78
N ALA A 19 -8.07 -3.22 -9.53
CA ALA A 19 -9.32 -3.10 -8.78
C ALA A 19 -9.70 -1.63 -8.52
N LEU A 20 -8.73 -0.79 -8.13
CA LEU A 20 -8.91 0.66 -8.01
C LEU A 20 -9.40 1.28 -9.32
N ALA A 21 -8.77 0.95 -10.45
CA ALA A 21 -9.12 1.50 -11.76
C ALA A 21 -10.53 1.10 -12.18
N VAL A 22 -10.88 -0.18 -12.08
CA VAL A 22 -12.20 -0.70 -12.46
C VAL A 22 -13.32 -0.09 -11.62
N VAL A 23 -13.15 -0.03 -10.30
CA VAL A 23 -14.17 0.55 -9.42
C VAL A 23 -14.28 2.06 -9.59
N SER A 24 -13.16 2.77 -9.80
CA SER A 24 -13.19 4.20 -10.13
C SER A 24 -13.95 4.48 -11.42
N ALA A 25 -13.77 3.65 -12.44
CA ALA A 25 -14.54 3.71 -13.67
C ALA A 25 -16.05 3.49 -13.41
N CYS A 26 -16.41 2.47 -12.63
CA CYS A 26 -17.80 2.24 -12.24
C CYS A 26 -18.39 3.41 -11.45
N LEU A 27 -17.66 3.99 -10.52
CA LEU A 27 -18.08 5.17 -9.74
C LEU A 27 -18.35 6.36 -10.64
N THR A 28 -17.53 6.56 -11.66
CA THR A 28 -17.67 7.68 -12.60
C THR A 28 -18.87 7.50 -13.54
N TRP A 29 -18.94 6.36 -14.23
CA TRP A 29 -19.88 6.19 -15.32
C TRP A 29 -21.25 5.63 -14.91
N ARG A 30 -21.30 4.78 -13.89
CA ARG A 30 -22.57 4.14 -13.47
C ARG A 30 -23.15 4.69 -12.18
N SER A 31 -22.29 5.03 -11.22
CA SER A 31 -22.73 5.41 -9.87
C SER A 31 -22.86 6.91 -9.67
N ALA A 32 -22.61 7.71 -10.70
CA ALA A 32 -22.68 9.17 -10.69
C ALA A 32 -21.89 9.81 -9.52
N ALA A 33 -20.73 9.22 -9.20
CA ALA A 33 -19.84 9.68 -8.15
C ALA A 33 -18.40 9.97 -8.66
N PRO A 34 -18.25 10.77 -9.74
CA PRO A 34 -16.94 11.04 -10.34
C PRO A 34 -15.99 11.77 -9.37
N ARG A 35 -16.54 12.59 -8.48
CA ARG A 35 -15.75 13.30 -7.47
C ARG A 35 -15.09 12.33 -6.48
N THR A 36 -15.80 11.29 -6.04
CA THR A 36 -15.22 10.23 -5.19
C THR A 36 -14.13 9.48 -5.93
N ALA A 37 -14.35 9.10 -7.18
CA ALA A 37 -13.33 8.44 -8.01
C ALA A 37 -12.08 9.32 -8.19
N ALA A 38 -12.26 10.62 -8.46
CA ALA A 38 -11.15 11.57 -8.64
C ALA A 38 -10.31 11.73 -7.36
N TRP A 39 -10.97 11.96 -6.20
CA TRP A 39 -10.26 12.05 -4.93
C TRP A 39 -9.55 10.74 -4.58
N TRP A 40 -10.22 9.62 -4.79
CA TRP A 40 -9.63 8.31 -4.48
C TRP A 40 -8.39 8.03 -5.32
N LEU A 41 -8.47 8.23 -6.63
CA LEU A 41 -7.31 8.08 -7.53
C LEU A 41 -6.19 9.05 -7.16
N GLY A 42 -6.50 10.33 -6.99
CA GLY A 42 -5.52 11.37 -6.70
C GLY A 42 -4.80 11.16 -5.35
N LEU A 43 -5.57 10.88 -4.28
CA LEU A 43 -4.99 10.66 -2.95
C LEU A 43 -4.21 9.35 -2.87
N THR A 44 -4.68 8.28 -3.54
CA THR A 44 -3.93 7.02 -3.62
C THR A 44 -2.64 7.19 -4.43
N ALA A 45 -2.68 7.94 -5.53
CA ALA A 45 -1.49 8.26 -6.32
C ALA A 45 -0.48 9.09 -5.52
N LEU A 46 -0.94 10.09 -4.77
CA LEU A 46 -0.11 10.89 -3.87
C LEU A 46 0.54 10.01 -2.79
N ALA A 47 -0.23 9.14 -2.15
CA ALA A 47 0.27 8.20 -1.15
C ALA A 47 1.32 7.23 -1.75
N ALA A 48 1.09 6.75 -2.97
CA ALA A 48 2.05 5.91 -3.68
C ALA A 48 3.33 6.68 -4.02
N LEU A 49 3.22 7.94 -4.45
CA LEU A 49 4.37 8.80 -4.72
C LEU A 49 5.21 9.02 -3.46
N VAL A 50 4.58 9.39 -2.33
CA VAL A 50 5.27 9.56 -1.03
C VAL A 50 5.95 8.26 -0.61
N THR A 51 5.25 7.13 -0.68
CA THR A 51 5.79 5.81 -0.35
C THR A 51 7.02 5.47 -1.20
N THR A 52 6.93 5.71 -2.51
CA THR A 52 8.03 5.45 -3.45
C THR A 52 9.19 6.40 -3.21
N ALA A 53 8.94 7.68 -2.98
CA ALA A 53 9.96 8.68 -2.69
C ALA A 53 10.78 8.34 -1.44
N THR A 54 10.14 7.87 -0.35
CA THR A 54 10.87 7.45 0.87
C THR A 54 11.80 6.26 0.58
N LYS A 55 11.38 5.30 -0.23
CA LYS A 55 12.21 4.16 -0.62
C LYS A 55 13.38 4.57 -1.51
N ILE A 56 13.13 5.41 -2.51
CA ILE A 56 14.16 5.94 -3.40
C ILE A 56 15.20 6.71 -2.57
N ALA A 57 14.77 7.58 -1.64
CA ALA A 57 15.64 8.34 -0.78
C ALA A 57 16.51 7.42 0.11
N PHE A 58 15.95 6.34 0.63
CA PHE A 58 16.71 5.36 1.40
C PHE A 58 17.71 4.59 0.52
N ILE A 59 17.26 3.98 -0.56
CA ILE A 59 18.08 3.13 -1.42
C ILE A 59 19.20 3.93 -2.09
N GLY A 60 18.90 5.16 -2.53
CA GLY A 60 19.86 6.01 -3.24
C GLY A 60 20.81 6.77 -2.33
N TRP A 61 20.35 7.27 -1.20
CA TRP A 61 21.13 8.19 -0.35
C TRP A 61 21.23 7.76 1.11
N GLY A 62 20.66 6.63 1.51
CA GLY A 62 20.69 6.17 2.89
C GLY A 62 19.80 7.00 3.84
N ALA A 63 18.78 7.70 3.30
CA ALA A 63 17.87 8.52 4.10
C ALA A 63 16.88 7.63 4.87
N GLY A 64 17.37 7.01 5.94
CA GLY A 64 16.63 6.18 6.87
C GLY A 64 16.73 6.68 8.31
N TYR A 65 16.04 6.02 9.24
CA TYR A 65 16.09 6.34 10.66
C TYR A 65 16.29 5.08 11.51
N ALA A 66 17.55 4.79 11.82
CA ALA A 66 17.97 3.56 12.50
C ALA A 66 17.28 3.30 13.85
N PRO A 67 17.00 4.31 14.74
CA PRO A 67 16.31 4.06 16.01
C PRO A 67 14.91 3.46 15.87
N LEU A 68 14.20 3.72 14.76
CA LEU A 68 12.91 3.15 14.45
C LEU A 68 12.99 2.05 13.38
N ASP A 69 14.18 1.65 12.99
CA ASP A 69 14.41 0.69 11.90
C ASP A 69 13.65 1.06 10.61
N PHE A 70 13.63 2.36 10.28
CA PHE A 70 12.88 2.90 9.15
C PHE A 70 13.75 3.02 7.91
N THR A 71 13.35 2.34 6.83
CA THR A 71 14.02 2.35 5.52
C THR A 71 13.11 2.79 4.37
N GLY A 72 11.85 3.09 4.68
CA GLY A 72 10.83 3.55 3.75
C GLY A 72 9.46 2.95 4.02
N ILE A 73 8.44 3.67 3.66
CA ILE A 73 7.03 3.33 3.93
C ILE A 73 6.64 1.99 3.27
N SER A 74 5.87 1.15 3.98
CA SER A 74 5.36 -0.12 3.45
C SER A 74 4.27 0.10 2.39
N GLY A 75 4.57 -0.23 1.14
CA GLY A 75 3.63 -0.09 0.03
C GLY A 75 2.41 -1.03 0.15
N HIS A 76 2.59 -2.27 0.63
CA HIS A 76 1.48 -3.21 0.82
C HIS A 76 0.47 -2.70 1.85
N ALA A 77 0.95 -2.22 3.00
CA ALA A 77 0.09 -1.64 4.04
C ALA A 77 -0.63 -0.38 3.53
N MET A 78 0.09 0.49 2.80
CA MET A 78 -0.48 1.70 2.21
C MET A 78 -1.56 1.38 1.18
N PHE A 79 -1.28 0.52 0.18
CA PHE A 79 -2.26 0.19 -0.84
C PHE A 79 -3.47 -0.54 -0.28
N ALA A 80 -3.29 -1.48 0.65
CA ALA A 80 -4.39 -2.19 1.29
C ALA A 80 -5.35 -1.20 2.00
N ALA A 81 -4.81 -0.28 2.81
CA ALA A 81 -5.61 0.70 3.55
C ALA A 81 -6.19 1.81 2.64
N ALA A 82 -5.56 2.13 1.51
CA ALA A 82 -6.08 3.10 0.56
C ALA A 82 -7.19 2.53 -0.34
N VAL A 83 -7.14 1.24 -0.67
CA VAL A 83 -7.97 0.67 -1.72
C VAL A 83 -9.13 -0.16 -1.16
N LEU A 84 -8.88 -1.10 -0.24
CA LEU A 84 -9.91 -2.04 0.24
C LEU A 84 -11.14 -1.35 0.85
N PRO A 85 -11.01 -0.27 1.67
CA PRO A 85 -12.18 0.37 2.26
C PRO A 85 -13.15 0.95 1.23
N LEU A 86 -12.64 1.60 0.16
CA LEU A 86 -13.51 2.15 -0.87
C LEU A 86 -14.09 1.06 -1.79
N LEU A 87 -13.37 -0.03 -2.03
CA LEU A 87 -13.93 -1.20 -2.72
C LEU A 87 -15.15 -1.73 -1.96
N ALA A 88 -15.01 -1.95 -0.64
CA ALA A 88 -16.08 -2.44 0.21
C ALA A 88 -17.26 -1.45 0.29
N PHE A 89 -16.97 -0.15 0.45
CA PHE A 89 -17.96 0.92 0.47
C PHE A 89 -18.79 0.98 -0.83
N ALA A 90 -18.14 0.86 -1.97
CA ALA A 90 -18.80 0.94 -3.27
C ALA A 90 -19.58 -0.35 -3.61
N ALA A 91 -19.11 -1.50 -3.12
CA ALA A 91 -19.72 -2.80 -3.37
C ALA A 91 -20.95 -3.07 -2.49
N LEU A 92 -20.96 -2.61 -1.24
CA LEU A 92 -21.92 -2.99 -0.20
C LEU A 92 -22.63 -1.78 0.42
N PRO A 93 -23.47 -1.04 -0.33
CA PRO A 93 -24.06 0.21 0.13
C PRO A 93 -25.04 0.03 1.31
N ALA A 94 -25.69 -1.13 1.43
CA ALA A 94 -26.58 -1.44 2.56
C ALA A 94 -25.82 -1.76 3.87
N TRP A 95 -24.53 -2.10 3.76
CA TRP A 95 -23.67 -2.55 4.86
C TRP A 95 -22.41 -1.70 5.00
N ARG A 96 -22.48 -0.40 4.68
CA ARG A 96 -21.30 0.47 4.57
C ARG A 96 -20.40 0.44 5.80
N VAL A 97 -20.96 0.61 7.00
CA VAL A 97 -20.16 0.65 8.23
C VAL A 97 -19.49 -0.70 8.50
N PRO A 98 -20.19 -1.84 8.58
CA PRO A 98 -19.53 -3.12 8.79
C PRO A 98 -18.59 -3.50 7.63
N ALA A 99 -18.91 -3.13 6.38
CA ALA A 99 -18.02 -3.36 5.23
C ALA A 99 -16.72 -2.57 5.32
N LEU A 100 -16.78 -1.29 5.71
CA LEU A 100 -15.61 -0.46 5.96
C LEU A 100 -14.76 -1.04 7.10
N SER A 101 -15.38 -1.41 8.22
CA SER A 101 -14.68 -2.00 9.37
C SER A 101 -13.97 -3.31 8.98
N ALA A 102 -14.65 -4.20 8.25
CA ALA A 102 -14.06 -5.44 7.77
C ALA A 102 -12.91 -5.20 6.78
N ALA A 103 -13.05 -4.20 5.90
CA ALA A 103 -12.01 -3.85 4.94
C ALA A 103 -10.76 -3.25 5.60
N TYR A 104 -10.94 -2.38 6.61
CA TYR A 104 -9.80 -1.89 7.39
C TYR A 104 -9.16 -2.99 8.24
N ALA A 105 -9.95 -3.92 8.80
CA ALA A 105 -9.41 -5.09 9.50
C ALA A 105 -8.60 -5.99 8.57
N LEU A 106 -9.06 -6.22 7.33
CA LEU A 106 -8.30 -6.95 6.32
C LEU A 106 -7.02 -6.19 5.93
N ALA A 107 -7.09 -4.88 5.75
CA ALA A 107 -5.92 -4.05 5.48
C ALA A 107 -4.91 -4.11 6.63
N ALA A 108 -5.37 -4.11 7.89
CA ALA A 108 -4.52 -4.28 9.06
C ALA A 108 -3.89 -5.70 9.11
N LEU A 109 -4.63 -6.74 8.76
CA LEU A 109 -4.09 -8.10 8.64
C LEU A 109 -2.99 -8.18 7.58
N ILE A 110 -3.18 -7.54 6.41
CA ILE A 110 -2.16 -7.42 5.37
C ILE A 110 -0.94 -6.64 5.91
N ALA A 111 -1.15 -5.57 6.66
CA ALA A 111 -0.08 -4.81 7.30
C ALA A 111 0.72 -5.67 8.28
N VAL A 112 0.04 -6.44 9.14
CA VAL A 112 0.67 -7.40 10.08
C VAL A 112 1.44 -8.48 9.34
N SER A 113 0.96 -8.96 8.20
CA SER A 113 1.68 -9.96 7.41
C SER A 113 3.08 -9.50 6.99
N ARG A 114 3.27 -8.16 6.80
CA ARG A 114 4.59 -7.58 6.44
C ARG A 114 5.58 -7.62 7.61
N LEU A 115 5.08 -7.58 8.84
CA LEU A 115 5.86 -7.79 10.06
C LEU A 115 6.20 -9.27 10.22
N ALA A 116 5.19 -10.13 10.09
CA ALA A 116 5.34 -11.59 10.27
C ALA A 116 6.32 -12.21 9.24
N THR A 117 6.39 -11.65 8.04
CA THR A 117 7.38 -12.07 7.01
C THR A 117 8.77 -11.43 7.19
N GLY A 118 8.97 -10.57 8.19
CA GLY A 118 10.26 -9.93 8.48
C GLY A 118 10.75 -8.90 7.44
N VAL A 119 9.87 -8.51 6.50
CA VAL A 119 10.26 -7.62 5.38
C VAL A 119 10.23 -6.15 5.76
N HIS A 120 9.41 -5.78 6.74
CA HIS A 120 9.20 -4.41 7.19
C HIS A 120 9.24 -4.28 8.71
N SER A 121 9.66 -3.10 9.20
CA SER A 121 9.56 -2.72 10.61
C SER A 121 8.16 -2.21 10.97
N ILE A 122 7.89 -2.10 12.28
CA ILE A 122 6.62 -1.56 12.80
C ILE A 122 6.39 -0.13 12.31
N SER A 123 7.43 0.71 12.30
CA SER A 123 7.34 2.11 11.86
C SER A 123 6.94 2.23 10.38
N GLU A 124 7.53 1.38 9.52
CA GLU A 124 7.25 1.36 8.08
C GLU A 124 5.81 0.93 7.78
N VAL A 125 5.33 -0.06 8.53
CA VAL A 125 3.97 -0.61 8.39
C VAL A 125 2.93 0.36 8.95
N ALA A 126 3.18 0.94 10.12
CA ALA A 126 2.27 1.90 10.75
C ALA A 126 2.10 3.16 9.89
N LEU A 127 3.22 3.72 9.37
CA LEU A 127 3.17 4.87 8.46
C LEU A 127 2.47 4.51 7.14
N GLY A 128 2.72 3.33 6.59
CA GLY A 128 2.05 2.86 5.38
C GLY A 128 0.54 2.74 5.57
N PHE A 129 0.12 2.04 6.62
CA PHE A 129 -1.30 1.89 6.95
C PHE A 129 -1.96 3.25 7.21
N GLY A 130 -1.34 4.12 8.02
CA GLY A 130 -1.85 5.45 8.34
C GLY A 130 -2.01 6.33 7.09
N LEU A 131 -1.02 6.34 6.20
CA LEU A 131 -1.05 7.09 4.95
C LEU A 131 -2.18 6.59 4.02
N GLY A 132 -2.31 5.27 3.87
CA GLY A 132 -3.37 4.67 3.08
C GLY A 132 -4.76 4.90 3.66
N ALA A 133 -4.92 4.77 4.99
CA ALA A 133 -6.17 5.04 5.69
C ALA A 133 -6.58 6.52 5.57
N ALA A 134 -5.64 7.44 5.68
CA ALA A 134 -5.90 8.86 5.44
C ALA A 134 -6.37 9.11 4.01
N ALA A 135 -5.73 8.49 3.01
CA ALA A 135 -6.12 8.62 1.61
C ALA A 135 -7.56 8.13 1.38
N SER A 136 -7.92 6.94 1.89
CA SER A 136 -9.27 6.40 1.75
C SER A 136 -10.31 7.20 2.53
N ALA A 137 -10.03 7.60 3.77
CA ALA A 137 -10.94 8.39 4.59
C ALA A 137 -11.21 9.77 3.98
N LEU A 138 -10.17 10.47 3.50
CA LEU A 138 -10.31 11.75 2.82
C LEU A 138 -11.08 11.63 1.49
N ALA A 139 -10.85 10.56 0.73
CA ALA A 139 -11.60 10.33 -0.51
C ALA A 139 -13.10 10.13 -0.23
N LEU A 140 -13.45 9.45 0.87
CA LEU A 140 -14.84 9.30 1.31
C LEU A 140 -15.42 10.62 1.82
N ALA A 141 -14.67 11.39 2.59
CA ALA A 141 -15.13 12.66 3.19
C ALA A 141 -15.33 13.77 2.14
N LEU A 142 -14.42 13.86 1.14
CA LEU A 142 -14.44 14.88 0.10
C LEU A 142 -15.25 14.47 -1.13
N GLY A 143 -15.57 13.18 -1.23
CA GLY A 143 -16.31 12.61 -2.34
C GLY A 143 -17.81 12.87 -2.32
N THR A 144 -18.49 12.30 -3.29
CA THR A 144 -19.96 12.27 -3.38
C THR A 144 -20.46 10.84 -3.17
N MET A 145 -21.61 10.68 -2.54
CA MET A 145 -22.21 9.37 -2.34
C MET A 145 -22.61 8.72 -3.66
N PRO A 146 -22.21 7.46 -3.92
CA PRO A 146 -22.68 6.74 -5.10
C PRO A 146 -24.21 6.58 -5.08
N ARG A 147 -24.84 6.87 -6.21
CA ARG A 147 -26.30 6.70 -6.37
C ARG A 147 -26.69 5.23 -6.56
N THR A 148 -25.83 4.46 -7.21
CA THR A 148 -26.00 3.03 -7.43
C THR A 148 -24.76 2.27 -7.00
N PRO A 149 -24.90 1.03 -6.48
CA PRO A 149 -23.76 0.20 -6.12
C PRO A 149 -22.98 -0.23 -7.38
N VAL A 150 -21.72 -0.62 -7.18
CA VAL A 150 -20.95 -1.32 -8.20
C VAL A 150 -21.66 -2.63 -8.55
N PRO A 151 -21.78 -2.98 -9.85
CA PRO A 151 -22.46 -4.20 -10.27
C PRO A 151 -21.88 -5.45 -9.62
N ARG A 152 -22.73 -6.35 -9.16
CA ARG A 152 -22.29 -7.59 -8.48
C ARG A 152 -21.32 -8.41 -9.33
N VAL A 153 -21.50 -8.44 -10.66
CA VAL A 153 -20.59 -9.13 -11.58
C VAL A 153 -19.17 -8.56 -11.51
N VAL A 154 -19.03 -7.25 -11.36
CA VAL A 154 -17.71 -6.60 -11.19
C VAL A 154 -17.10 -6.98 -9.85
N VAL A 155 -17.89 -6.96 -8.77
CA VAL A 155 -17.42 -7.34 -7.43
C VAL A 155 -16.95 -8.80 -7.42
N VAL A 156 -17.75 -9.73 -7.97
CA VAL A 156 -17.39 -11.15 -8.06
C VAL A 156 -16.13 -11.34 -8.92
N GLY A 157 -16.07 -10.66 -10.06
CA GLY A 157 -14.90 -10.69 -10.94
C GLY A 157 -13.63 -10.18 -10.27
N LEU A 158 -13.71 -9.10 -9.47
CA LEU A 158 -12.58 -8.58 -8.72
C LEU A 158 -12.14 -9.52 -7.58
N VAL A 159 -13.09 -10.12 -6.87
CA VAL A 159 -12.75 -11.12 -5.82
C VAL A 159 -12.06 -12.34 -6.47
N ALA A 160 -12.62 -12.85 -7.57
CA ALA A 160 -12.00 -13.96 -8.30
C ALA A 160 -10.61 -13.60 -8.82
N TRP A 161 -10.43 -12.38 -9.36
CA TRP A 161 -9.13 -11.84 -9.77
C TRP A 161 -8.14 -11.80 -8.60
N MET A 162 -8.54 -11.23 -7.45
CA MET A 162 -7.68 -11.14 -6.26
C MET A 162 -7.25 -12.52 -5.76
N VAL A 163 -8.18 -13.47 -5.71
CA VAL A 163 -7.88 -14.86 -5.28
C VAL A 163 -6.96 -15.55 -6.28
N ALA A 164 -7.27 -15.52 -7.56
CA ALA A 164 -6.48 -16.17 -8.59
C ALA A 164 -5.05 -15.61 -8.68
N THR A 165 -4.91 -14.29 -8.61
CA THR A 165 -3.58 -13.64 -8.68
C THR A 165 -2.78 -13.82 -7.41
N SER A 166 -3.41 -13.83 -6.22
CA SER A 166 -2.68 -14.11 -4.97
C SER A 166 -2.13 -15.53 -4.91
N ALA A 167 -2.78 -16.50 -5.57
CA ALA A 167 -2.36 -17.89 -5.60
C ALA A 167 -1.29 -18.18 -6.68
N GLY A 168 -1.37 -17.55 -7.85
CA GLY A 168 -0.63 -17.98 -9.05
C GLY A 168 0.31 -16.94 -9.69
N ALA A 169 0.13 -15.64 -9.46
CA ALA A 169 0.95 -14.63 -10.11
C ALA A 169 2.41 -14.59 -9.56
N PRO A 170 3.42 -14.26 -10.38
CA PRO A 170 4.76 -14.03 -9.89
C PRO A 170 4.81 -12.82 -8.94
N PRO A 171 5.81 -12.74 -8.02
CA PRO A 171 5.98 -11.58 -7.15
C PRO A 171 6.10 -10.28 -7.94
N SER A 172 5.57 -9.19 -7.36
CA SER A 172 5.62 -7.86 -7.98
C SER A 172 7.05 -7.40 -8.24
N ARG A 173 7.31 -6.89 -9.45
CA ARG A 173 8.61 -6.30 -9.84
C ARG A 173 8.82 -4.86 -9.37
N THR A 174 7.86 -4.28 -8.64
CA THR A 174 7.92 -2.86 -8.21
C THR A 174 9.16 -2.54 -7.40
N HIS A 175 9.61 -3.46 -6.54
CA HIS A 175 10.85 -3.25 -5.77
C HIS A 175 12.07 -3.11 -6.68
N GLY A 176 12.20 -3.95 -7.70
CA GLY A 176 13.30 -3.86 -8.67
C GLY A 176 13.28 -2.54 -9.43
N TRP A 177 12.11 -2.08 -9.89
CA TRP A 177 11.99 -0.77 -10.56
C TRP A 177 12.37 0.39 -9.65
N VAL A 178 11.90 0.41 -8.41
CA VAL A 178 12.25 1.44 -7.43
C VAL A 178 13.76 1.46 -7.16
N THR A 179 14.38 0.29 -7.04
CA THR A 179 15.83 0.16 -6.88
C THR A 179 16.59 0.69 -8.10
N SER A 180 16.19 0.32 -9.32
CA SER A 180 16.81 0.81 -10.54
C SER A 180 16.72 2.34 -10.67
N ILE A 181 15.56 2.92 -10.36
CA ILE A 181 15.36 4.37 -10.36
C ILE A 181 16.26 5.04 -9.32
N ALA A 182 16.30 4.50 -8.09
CA ALA A 182 17.14 5.04 -7.02
C ALA A 182 18.64 5.04 -7.37
N LEU A 183 19.13 3.96 -7.98
CA LEU A 183 20.52 3.87 -8.43
C LEU A 183 20.82 4.82 -9.58
N ALA A 184 19.91 4.93 -10.56
CA ALA A 184 20.06 5.87 -11.67
C ALA A 184 20.09 7.33 -11.20
N MET A 185 19.25 7.69 -10.21
CA MET A 185 19.19 9.06 -9.66
C MET A 185 20.37 9.39 -8.75
N SER A 186 20.88 8.43 -7.98
CA SER A 186 21.96 8.64 -7.01
C SER A 186 23.37 8.42 -7.59
N GLY A 187 23.49 7.78 -8.74
CA GLY A 187 24.78 7.39 -9.33
C GLY A 187 25.50 6.29 -8.55
N ARG A 188 24.85 5.64 -7.60
CA ARG A 188 25.50 4.58 -6.79
C ARG A 188 25.57 3.27 -7.57
N PRO A 189 26.67 2.51 -7.44
CA PRO A 189 26.80 1.20 -8.06
C PRO A 189 25.97 0.12 -7.35
N GLN A 190 25.63 0.33 -6.07
CA GLN A 190 24.89 -0.63 -5.25
C GLN A 190 23.86 0.09 -4.34
N PRO A 191 22.70 -0.53 -4.04
CA PRO A 191 21.68 0.02 -3.17
C PRO A 191 22.21 0.13 -1.73
N TYR A 192 21.81 1.20 -1.05
CA TYR A 192 21.98 1.28 0.39
C TYR A 192 21.01 0.31 1.07
N THR A 193 21.50 -0.43 2.10
CA THR A 193 20.73 -1.50 2.74
C THR A 193 20.44 -1.19 4.21
N ARG A 194 19.40 -1.86 4.76
CA ARG A 194 19.05 -1.81 6.18
C ARG A 194 20.23 -2.21 7.08
N GLU A 195 20.95 -3.25 6.69
CA GLU A 195 22.11 -3.73 7.44
C GLU A 195 23.21 -2.66 7.52
N MET A 196 23.52 -1.98 6.41
CA MET A 196 24.48 -0.87 6.39
C MET A 196 24.06 0.25 7.33
N MET A 197 22.76 0.62 7.33
CA MET A 197 22.23 1.65 8.24
C MET A 197 22.42 1.26 9.72
N LEU A 198 22.04 0.04 10.07
CA LEU A 198 22.13 -0.43 11.46
C LEU A 198 23.58 -0.58 11.93
N GLN A 199 24.48 -1.10 11.10
CA GLN A 199 25.90 -1.20 11.39
C GLN A 199 26.53 0.20 11.63
N GLN A 200 26.24 1.16 10.77
CA GLN A 200 26.74 2.53 10.94
C GLN A 200 26.21 3.18 12.22
N TRP A 201 24.93 2.95 12.54
CA TRP A 201 24.33 3.46 13.77
C TRP A 201 24.97 2.86 15.02
N GLN A 202 25.21 1.54 15.06
CA GLN A 202 25.88 0.84 16.15
C GLN A 202 27.31 1.33 16.33
N ALA A 203 28.07 1.49 15.24
CA ALA A 203 29.43 2.02 15.28
C ALA A 203 29.51 3.43 15.85
N ARG A 204 28.59 4.32 15.44
CA ARG A 204 28.51 5.70 16.00
C ARG A 204 28.20 5.69 17.50
N ARG A 205 27.30 4.83 17.96
CA ARG A 205 26.98 4.70 19.39
C ARG A 205 28.18 4.19 20.21
N ALA A 206 28.88 3.18 19.70
CA ALA A 206 30.06 2.65 20.35
C ALA A 206 31.21 3.70 20.47
N ALA A 207 31.34 4.56 19.45
CA ALA A 207 32.31 5.66 19.48
C ALA A 207 31.92 6.79 20.46
N ALA A 208 30.62 7.03 20.66
CA ALA A 208 30.12 8.07 21.56
C ALA A 208 30.17 7.68 23.07
N VAL A 209 30.43 6.42 23.38
CA VAL A 209 30.55 5.90 24.77
C VAL A 209 32.00 5.80 25.23
N ARG A 210 32.96 6.03 24.33
CA ARG A 210 34.41 6.10 24.62
C ARG A 210 34.85 7.53 24.88
#